data_58145041cac60719f8c35e38ca78920c
#
_entry.id   58145041cac60719f8c35e38ca78920c
#
_cell.length_a   1.000
_cell.length_b   1.000
_cell.length_c   1.000
_cell.angle_alpha   90.00
_cell.angle_beta   90.00
_cell.angle_gamma   90.00
#
_symmetry.space_group_name_H-M   'P 1'
#
loop_
_entity.id
_entity.type
_entity.pdbx_description
1 polymer ?
#
loop_
_entity_poly.entity_id
_entity_poly.type
_entity_poly.pdbx_seq_one_letter_code
_entity_poly.pdbx_strand_id
1 'polypeptide(L)'
;QMNIEAEFPDSLPVGLPSGLLQRRPDVRASEQQLRSAMASAGMAYADRFPRLTFNLVGGWENDALQGFFRSPFSYVAAAIAAPVFGFGRKQAKYRAALAAYDVARLGYEKKVLEVFKEANDAVVTYRNVRKTAALKVALRDAARKYVELANLQYRGGSINYIDVLDAQRRYFD
;
A
#
# COMPACT_ATOMS: atom_id res chain seq x y z
N GLN A 1 37.46 -6.57 -5.17
CA GLN A 1 37.07 -5.17 -5.43
C GLN A 1 35.65 -5.20 -6.00
N MET A 2 34.71 -4.87 -5.16
CA MET A 2 33.29 -4.74 -5.58
C MET A 2 33.21 -3.47 -6.44
N ASN A 3 32.93 -3.62 -7.73
CA ASN A 3 32.80 -2.48 -8.65
C ASN A 3 31.51 -1.76 -8.31
N ILE A 4 31.57 -0.68 -7.52
CA ILE A 4 30.42 0.11 -7.04
C ILE A 4 29.97 1.11 -8.13
N GLU A 5 30.57 1.09 -9.29
CA GLU A 5 30.09 1.82 -10.47
C GLU A 5 28.90 1.09 -11.12
N ALA A 6 27.88 0.79 -10.31
CA ALA A 6 26.56 0.47 -10.85
C ALA A 6 26.09 1.74 -11.57
N GLU A 7 25.96 1.68 -12.89
CA GLU A 7 25.36 2.75 -13.69
C GLU A 7 23.94 3.02 -13.20
N PHE A 8 23.81 4.00 -12.33
CA PHE A 8 22.50 4.50 -11.95
C PHE A 8 21.87 5.16 -13.17
N PRO A 9 20.66 4.76 -13.58
CA PRO A 9 20.01 5.34 -14.73
C PRO A 9 19.90 6.86 -14.58
N ASP A 10 20.17 7.58 -15.67
CA ASP A 10 20.18 9.05 -15.67
C ASP A 10 18.82 9.66 -15.36
N SER A 11 17.75 8.94 -15.64
CA SER A 11 16.37 9.32 -15.29
C SER A 11 15.59 8.09 -14.82
N LEU A 12 14.91 8.22 -13.70
CA LEU A 12 13.87 7.26 -13.35
C LEU A 12 12.66 7.53 -14.25
N PRO A 13 12.13 6.52 -14.98
CA PRO A 13 10.85 6.66 -15.66
C PRO A 13 9.77 6.76 -14.58
N VAL A 14 9.51 7.97 -14.10
CA VAL A 14 8.41 8.23 -13.17
C VAL A 14 7.14 8.11 -14.01
N GLY A 15 6.48 6.94 -13.94
CA GLY A 15 5.18 6.74 -14.56
C GLY A 15 4.15 7.76 -14.07
N LEU A 16 3.06 7.91 -14.82
CA LEU A 16 1.94 8.76 -14.39
C LEU A 16 1.52 8.42 -12.95
N PRO A 17 1.26 9.42 -12.08
CA PRO A 17 0.84 9.20 -10.70
C PRO A 17 -0.35 8.24 -10.56
N SER A 18 -1.29 8.27 -11.52
CA SER A 18 -2.44 7.36 -11.58
C SER A 18 -2.05 5.89 -11.74
N GLY A 19 -0.98 5.58 -12.47
CA GLY A 19 -0.48 4.21 -12.62
C GLY A 19 0.11 3.64 -11.33
N LEU A 20 0.67 4.49 -10.46
CA LEU A 20 1.18 4.08 -9.15
C LEU A 20 0.02 3.66 -8.21
N LEU A 21 -1.08 4.41 -8.21
CA LEU A 21 -2.25 4.10 -7.37
C LEU A 21 -2.84 2.72 -7.71
N GLN A 22 -2.94 2.39 -9.01
CA GLN A 22 -3.52 1.11 -9.45
C GLN A 22 -2.64 -0.10 -9.16
N ARG A 23 -1.31 0.07 -9.07
CA ARG A 23 -0.36 -1.03 -8.87
C ARG A 23 -0.07 -1.32 -7.40
N ARG A 24 -0.27 -0.37 -6.51
CA ARG A 24 0.03 -0.52 -5.09
C ARG A 24 -1.02 -1.37 -4.37
N PRO A 25 -0.63 -2.46 -3.70
CA PRO A 25 -1.57 -3.33 -3.01
C PRO A 25 -2.20 -2.68 -1.78
N ASP A 26 -1.50 -1.75 -1.10
CA ASP A 26 -2.01 -1.02 0.06
C ASP A 26 -3.13 -0.03 -0.30
N VAL A 27 -3.04 0.63 -1.46
CA VAL A 27 -4.11 1.48 -2.00
C VAL A 27 -5.32 0.64 -2.37
N ARG A 28 -5.11 -0.49 -3.07
CA ARG A 28 -6.19 -1.42 -3.41
C ARG A 28 -6.87 -1.99 -2.17
N ALA A 29 -6.10 -2.30 -1.11
CA ALA A 29 -6.67 -2.77 0.15
C ALA A 29 -7.58 -1.72 0.80
N SER A 30 -7.14 -0.44 0.86
CA SER A 30 -7.95 0.65 1.41
C SER A 30 -9.19 0.95 0.56
N GLU A 31 -9.10 0.80 -0.76
CA GLU A 31 -10.26 0.88 -1.65
C GLU A 31 -11.29 -0.22 -1.37
N GLN A 32 -10.84 -1.47 -1.17
CA GLN A 32 -11.75 -2.57 -0.82
C GLN A 32 -12.37 -2.38 0.56
N GLN A 33 -11.66 -1.81 1.52
CA GLN A 33 -12.22 -1.43 2.83
C GLN A 33 -13.32 -0.38 2.68
N LEU A 34 -13.12 0.63 1.84
CA LEU A 34 -14.14 1.63 1.53
C LEU A 34 -15.38 0.99 0.89
N ARG A 35 -15.20 0.08 -0.08
CA ARG A 35 -16.30 -0.66 -0.72
C ARG A 35 -17.05 -1.53 0.29
N SER A 36 -16.36 -2.19 1.20
CA SER A 36 -16.95 -3.00 2.27
C SER A 36 -17.80 -2.15 3.22
N ALA A 37 -17.27 -0.98 3.63
CA ALA A 37 -18.00 -0.04 4.48
C ALA A 37 -19.27 0.50 3.79
N MET A 38 -19.18 0.81 2.49
CA MET A 38 -20.33 1.22 1.67
C MET A 38 -21.39 0.13 1.60
N ALA A 39 -20.98 -1.12 1.36
CA ALA A 39 -21.90 -2.26 1.34
C ALA A 39 -22.59 -2.46 2.70
N SER A 40 -21.83 -2.29 3.80
CA SER A 40 -22.36 -2.38 5.17
C SER A 40 -23.39 -1.29 5.47
N ALA A 41 -23.16 -0.06 4.99
CA ALA A 41 -24.14 1.02 5.08
C ALA A 41 -25.41 0.70 4.27
N GLY A 42 -25.26 0.14 3.07
CA GLY A 42 -26.38 -0.34 2.23
C GLY A 42 -27.18 -1.44 2.91
N MET A 43 -26.53 -2.42 3.55
CA MET A 43 -27.20 -3.45 4.34
C MET A 43 -27.98 -2.86 5.52
N ALA A 44 -27.38 -1.94 6.27
CA ALA A 44 -28.03 -1.28 7.39
C ALA A 44 -29.23 -0.42 6.95
N TYR A 45 -29.14 0.16 5.75
CA TYR A 45 -30.27 0.85 5.12
C TYR A 45 -31.41 -0.12 4.76
N ALA A 46 -31.08 -1.23 4.08
CA ALA A 46 -32.02 -2.26 3.66
C ALA A 46 -32.73 -2.94 4.86
N ASP A 47 -32.03 -3.12 5.98
CA ASP A 47 -32.61 -3.67 7.22
C ASP A 47 -33.80 -2.87 7.80
N ARG A 48 -34.01 -1.65 7.32
CA ARG A 48 -35.15 -0.78 7.72
C ARG A 48 -36.45 -1.16 7.03
N PHE A 49 -36.39 -1.88 5.92
CA PHE A 49 -37.53 -2.29 5.11
C PHE A 49 -37.99 -3.70 5.45
N PRO A 50 -39.25 -4.05 5.10
CA PRO A 50 -39.74 -5.43 5.19
C PRO A 50 -38.86 -6.38 4.37
N ARG A 51 -38.62 -7.57 4.92
CA ARG A 51 -37.93 -8.66 4.19
C ARG A 51 -38.96 -9.55 3.53
N LEU A 52 -38.77 -9.77 2.24
CA LEU A 52 -39.52 -10.72 1.46
C LEU A 52 -38.67 -11.98 1.28
N THR A 53 -39.18 -13.12 1.75
CA THR A 53 -38.49 -14.41 1.62
C THR A 53 -39.33 -15.35 0.78
N PHE A 54 -38.70 -16.03 -0.17
CA PHE A 54 -39.30 -17.09 -0.98
C PHE A 54 -38.59 -18.40 -0.65
N ASN A 55 -39.35 -19.42 -0.27
CA ASN A 55 -38.87 -20.76 -0.06
C ASN A 55 -39.47 -21.68 -1.12
N LEU A 56 -38.62 -22.35 -1.88
CA LEU A 56 -39.00 -23.39 -2.81
C LEU A 56 -38.42 -24.70 -2.26
N VAL A 57 -39.27 -25.64 -1.97
CA VAL A 57 -38.87 -26.99 -1.51
C VAL A 57 -39.48 -28.00 -2.45
N GLY A 58 -38.65 -28.91 -2.93
CA GLY A 58 -39.03 -30.06 -3.74
C GLY A 58 -38.33 -31.29 -3.28
N GLY A 59 -38.97 -32.43 -3.32
CA GLY A 59 -38.42 -33.70 -2.89
C GLY A 59 -39.33 -34.89 -3.26
N TRP A 60 -38.99 -36.04 -2.72
CA TRP A 60 -39.79 -37.25 -2.81
C TRP A 60 -40.08 -37.72 -1.39
N GLU A 61 -41.34 -38.00 -1.13
CA GLU A 61 -41.79 -38.43 0.18
C GLU A 61 -42.28 -39.89 0.05
N ASN A 62 -41.67 -40.83 0.78
CA ASN A 62 -42.03 -42.21 0.79
C ASN A 62 -41.80 -42.85 2.15
N ASP A 63 -42.74 -43.68 2.59
CA ASP A 63 -42.67 -44.42 3.86
C ASP A 63 -41.78 -45.69 3.76
N ALA A 64 -41.34 -46.08 2.56
CA ALA A 64 -40.53 -47.26 2.33
C ALA A 64 -39.51 -47.05 1.20
N LEU A 65 -38.36 -47.72 1.29
CA LEU A 65 -37.29 -47.69 0.28
C LEU A 65 -37.72 -48.18 -1.13
N GLN A 66 -38.77 -49.00 -1.19
CA GLN A 66 -39.37 -49.47 -2.44
C GLN A 66 -40.33 -48.42 -2.99
N GLY A 67 -39.86 -47.55 -3.81
CA GLY A 67 -40.69 -46.53 -4.44
C GLY A 67 -40.20 -45.09 -4.21
N PHE A 68 -38.94 -44.95 -3.86
CA PHE A 68 -38.29 -43.70 -3.50
C PHE A 68 -38.60 -42.50 -4.46
N PHE A 69 -38.84 -42.80 -5.74
CA PHE A 69 -39.12 -41.76 -6.75
C PHE A 69 -40.60 -41.68 -7.16
N ARG A 70 -41.54 -42.33 -6.43
CA ARG A 70 -42.95 -42.38 -6.85
C ARG A 70 -43.83 -41.22 -6.38
N SER A 71 -43.42 -40.53 -5.32
CA SER A 71 -44.24 -39.45 -4.76
C SER A 71 -43.47 -38.09 -4.73
N PRO A 72 -43.29 -37.47 -5.88
CA PRO A 72 -42.68 -36.15 -5.90
C PRO A 72 -43.58 -35.11 -5.26
N PHE A 73 -43.02 -34.22 -4.45
CA PHE A 73 -43.74 -33.06 -3.94
C PHE A 73 -42.94 -31.78 -4.22
N SER A 74 -43.65 -30.69 -4.39
CA SER A 74 -43.07 -29.36 -4.44
C SER A 74 -44.01 -28.36 -3.81
N TYR A 75 -43.48 -27.44 -3.02
CA TYR A 75 -44.26 -26.32 -2.56
C TYR A 75 -43.43 -25.03 -2.61
N VAL A 76 -44.14 -23.91 -2.81
CA VAL A 76 -43.57 -22.56 -2.79
C VAL A 76 -44.23 -21.82 -1.64
N ALA A 77 -43.42 -21.27 -0.75
CA ALA A 77 -43.89 -20.40 0.33
C ALA A 77 -43.28 -19.01 0.18
N ALA A 78 -44.10 -17.99 0.31
CA ALA A 78 -43.67 -16.60 0.39
C ALA A 78 -44.01 -16.05 1.76
N ALA A 79 -43.08 -15.36 2.41
CA ALA A 79 -43.27 -14.70 3.68
C ALA A 79 -42.77 -13.27 3.65
N ILE A 80 -43.56 -12.34 4.24
CA ILE A 80 -43.19 -10.94 4.42
C ILE A 80 -43.00 -10.72 5.92
N ALA A 81 -41.80 -10.32 6.34
CA ALA A 81 -41.49 -9.98 7.72
C ALA A 81 -41.09 -8.50 7.82
N ALA A 82 -41.90 -7.72 8.53
CA ALA A 82 -41.63 -6.30 8.77
C ALA A 82 -41.31 -6.06 10.26
N PRO A 83 -40.29 -5.25 10.61
CA PRO A 83 -40.08 -4.87 11.98
C PRO A 83 -41.12 -3.84 12.42
N VAL A 84 -42.05 -4.25 13.28
CA VAL A 84 -43.08 -3.37 13.85
C VAL A 84 -42.55 -2.51 14.99
N PHE A 85 -41.54 -3.00 15.72
CA PHE A 85 -40.88 -2.31 16.84
C PHE A 85 -39.38 -2.15 16.61
N GLY A 86 -38.80 -1.09 17.17
CA GLY A 86 -37.35 -0.89 17.14
C GLY A 86 -36.83 -0.03 16.01
N PHE A 87 -37.64 0.81 15.39
CA PHE A 87 -37.24 1.75 14.34
C PHE A 87 -36.08 2.66 14.79
N GLY A 88 -36.08 3.15 16.05
CA GLY A 88 -35.00 3.97 16.60
C GLY A 88 -33.64 3.25 16.58
N ARG A 89 -33.63 1.97 16.98
CA ARG A 89 -32.42 1.14 16.97
C ARG A 89 -31.89 0.92 15.54
N LYS A 90 -32.78 0.65 14.60
CA LYS A 90 -32.37 0.45 13.18
C LYS A 90 -31.86 1.74 12.56
N GLN A 91 -32.49 2.87 12.88
CA GLN A 91 -32.01 4.18 12.46
C GLN A 91 -30.63 4.51 13.06
N ALA A 92 -30.41 4.22 14.34
CA ALA A 92 -29.12 4.40 14.98
C ALA A 92 -28.04 3.50 14.33
N LYS A 93 -28.35 2.23 14.02
CA LYS A 93 -27.48 1.31 13.31
C LYS A 93 -27.09 1.86 11.93
N TYR A 94 -28.04 2.39 11.18
CA TYR A 94 -27.76 3.00 9.87
C TYR A 94 -26.85 4.23 9.99
N ARG A 95 -27.11 5.12 10.96
CA ARG A 95 -26.24 6.28 11.21
C ARG A 95 -24.82 5.87 11.59
N ALA A 96 -24.67 4.84 12.43
CA ALA A 96 -23.38 4.29 12.80
C ALA A 96 -22.64 3.71 11.56
N ALA A 97 -23.36 3.02 10.68
CA ALA A 97 -22.78 2.49 9.45
C ALA A 97 -22.36 3.60 8.46
N LEU A 98 -23.10 4.70 8.39
CA LEU A 98 -22.70 5.88 7.61
C LEU A 98 -21.43 6.54 8.18
N ALA A 99 -21.35 6.70 9.50
CA ALA A 99 -20.14 7.22 10.13
C ALA A 99 -18.93 6.32 9.87
N ALA A 100 -19.10 4.98 9.90
CA ALA A 100 -18.04 4.03 9.55
C ALA A 100 -17.63 4.14 8.08
N TYR A 101 -18.57 4.40 7.16
CA TYR A 101 -18.26 4.69 5.77
C TYR A 101 -17.43 5.97 5.63
N ASP A 102 -17.79 7.05 6.33
CA ASP A 102 -17.02 8.31 6.29
C ASP A 102 -15.59 8.12 6.81
N VAL A 103 -15.39 7.34 7.88
CA VAL A 103 -14.06 6.97 8.37
C VAL A 103 -13.26 6.23 7.31
N ALA A 104 -13.88 5.23 6.64
CA ALA A 104 -13.21 4.48 5.59
C ALA A 104 -12.86 5.36 4.37
N ARG A 105 -13.74 6.31 4.01
CA ARG A 105 -13.50 7.29 2.93
C ARG A 105 -12.30 8.17 3.23
N LEU A 106 -12.29 8.79 4.41
CA LEU A 106 -11.17 9.64 4.83
C LEU A 106 -9.86 8.82 4.96
N GLY A 107 -9.95 7.56 5.40
CA GLY A 107 -8.82 6.63 5.44
C GLY A 107 -8.24 6.36 4.05
N TYR A 108 -9.10 6.16 3.05
CA TYR A 108 -8.67 6.00 1.65
C TYR A 108 -8.02 7.28 1.10
N GLU A 109 -8.64 8.45 1.31
CA GLU A 109 -8.08 9.75 0.88
C GLU A 109 -6.70 9.98 1.50
N LYS A 110 -6.56 9.73 2.81
CA LYS A 110 -5.28 9.79 3.52
C LYS A 110 -4.23 8.87 2.89
N LYS A 111 -4.61 7.60 2.61
CA LYS A 111 -3.71 6.63 1.99
C LYS A 111 -3.20 7.09 0.62
N VAL A 112 -4.08 7.66 -0.20
CA VAL A 112 -3.70 8.23 -1.50
C VAL A 112 -2.68 9.36 -1.34
N LEU A 113 -2.91 10.29 -0.40
CA LEU A 113 -1.97 11.39 -0.13
C LEU A 113 -0.61 10.89 0.38
N GLU A 114 -0.60 9.88 1.28
CA GLU A 114 0.63 9.24 1.76
C GLU A 114 1.45 8.65 0.61
N VAL A 115 0.80 7.96 -0.32
CA VAL A 115 1.46 7.36 -1.48
C VAL A 115 2.09 8.42 -2.40
N PHE A 116 1.40 9.53 -2.63
CA PHE A 116 1.98 10.64 -3.40
C PHE A 116 3.18 11.26 -2.70
N LYS A 117 3.09 11.45 -1.38
CA LYS A 117 4.22 11.95 -0.59
C LYS A 117 5.41 10.99 -0.68
N GLU A 118 5.21 9.69 -0.43
CA GLU A 118 6.26 8.67 -0.52
C GLU A 118 6.93 8.66 -1.90
N ALA A 119 6.14 8.74 -2.98
CA ALA A 119 6.68 8.76 -4.33
C ALA A 119 7.54 10.01 -4.57
N ASN A 120 7.09 11.18 -4.14
CA ASN A 120 7.84 12.42 -4.25
C ASN A 120 9.13 12.37 -3.42
N ASP A 121 9.05 11.91 -2.17
CA ASP A 121 10.21 11.78 -1.28
C ASP A 121 11.24 10.81 -1.85
N ALA A 122 10.81 9.70 -2.45
CA ALA A 122 11.69 8.74 -3.12
C ALA A 122 12.45 9.38 -4.29
N VAL A 123 11.77 10.17 -5.14
CA VAL A 123 12.39 10.86 -6.28
C VAL A 123 13.41 11.90 -5.79
N VAL A 124 13.05 12.69 -4.77
CA VAL A 124 13.96 13.69 -4.19
C VAL A 124 15.18 13.02 -3.56
N THR A 125 14.96 11.95 -2.80
CA THR A 125 16.04 11.17 -2.18
C THR A 125 16.99 10.60 -3.24
N TYR A 126 16.46 9.99 -4.30
CA TYR A 126 17.26 9.47 -5.39
C TYR A 126 18.17 10.56 -6.01
N ARG A 127 17.58 11.73 -6.32
CA ARG A 127 18.34 12.86 -6.88
C ARG A 127 19.47 13.33 -5.96
N ASN A 128 19.20 13.41 -4.65
CA ASN A 128 20.18 13.85 -3.66
C ASN A 128 21.29 12.81 -3.47
N VAL A 129 20.96 11.52 -3.38
CA VAL A 129 21.94 10.44 -3.27
C VAL A 129 22.86 10.42 -4.50
N ARG A 130 22.31 10.60 -5.69
CA ARG A 130 23.08 10.67 -6.94
C ARG A 130 24.07 11.85 -6.93
N LYS A 131 23.62 13.05 -6.52
CA LYS A 131 24.51 14.21 -6.37
C LYS A 131 25.63 13.94 -5.35
N THR A 132 25.26 13.36 -4.21
CA THR A 132 26.19 13.00 -3.15
C THR A 132 27.21 11.97 -3.62
N ALA A 133 26.79 10.96 -4.40
CA ALA A 133 27.71 9.98 -4.98
C ALA A 133 28.74 10.64 -5.90
N ALA A 134 28.32 11.54 -6.78
CA ALA A 134 29.23 12.27 -7.67
C ALA A 134 30.24 13.13 -6.88
N LEU A 135 29.79 13.82 -5.82
CA LEU A 135 30.66 14.60 -4.95
C LEU A 135 31.65 13.73 -4.16
N LYS A 136 31.22 12.56 -3.70
CA LYS A 136 32.13 11.60 -3.02
C LYS A 136 33.21 11.05 -3.95
N VAL A 137 32.87 10.78 -5.21
CA VAL A 137 33.87 10.39 -6.22
C VAL A 137 34.89 11.50 -6.41
N ALA A 138 34.44 12.76 -6.59
CA ALA A 138 35.36 13.90 -6.73
C ALA A 138 36.24 14.10 -5.48
N LEU A 139 35.66 13.94 -4.28
CA LEU A 139 36.37 14.02 -3.01
C LEU A 139 37.45 12.95 -2.91
N ARG A 140 37.11 11.70 -3.23
CA ARG A 140 38.09 10.58 -3.26
C ARG A 140 39.27 10.88 -4.21
N ASP A 141 38.94 11.37 -5.40
CA ASP A 141 39.99 11.66 -6.39
C ASP A 141 40.89 12.85 -5.97
N ALA A 142 40.33 13.86 -5.31
CA ALA A 142 41.08 14.94 -4.70
C ALA A 142 41.96 14.46 -3.54
N ALA A 143 41.40 13.62 -2.65
CA ALA A 143 42.16 13.04 -1.54
C ALA A 143 43.33 12.16 -2.03
N ARG A 144 43.11 11.37 -3.10
CA ARG A 144 44.17 10.58 -3.74
C ARG A 144 45.31 11.48 -4.26
N LYS A 145 44.96 12.55 -4.99
CA LYS A 145 45.97 13.52 -5.47
C LYS A 145 46.72 14.18 -4.32
N TYR A 146 46.03 14.47 -3.21
CA TYR A 146 46.66 15.03 -2.02
C TYR A 146 47.68 14.07 -1.43
N VAL A 147 47.41 12.76 -1.33
CA VAL A 147 48.37 11.74 -0.90
C VAL A 147 49.58 11.67 -1.85
N GLU A 148 49.36 11.69 -3.15
CA GLU A 148 50.44 11.68 -4.15
C GLU A 148 51.34 12.91 -4.00
N LEU A 149 50.77 14.12 -3.82
CA LEU A 149 51.51 15.35 -3.64
C LEU A 149 52.25 15.37 -2.31
N ALA A 150 51.64 14.92 -1.20
CA ALA A 150 52.29 14.82 0.11
C ALA A 150 53.52 13.89 0.07
N ASN A 151 53.40 12.73 -0.61
CA ASN A 151 54.53 11.84 -0.80
C ASN A 151 55.66 12.48 -1.61
N LEU A 152 55.34 13.26 -2.66
CA LEU A 152 56.34 13.95 -3.47
C LEU A 152 57.05 15.03 -2.64
N GLN A 153 56.34 15.82 -1.88
CA GLN A 153 56.90 16.88 -1.00
C GLN A 153 57.75 16.29 0.13
N TYR A 154 57.33 15.15 0.71
CA TYR A 154 58.16 14.44 1.71
C TYR A 154 59.48 13.97 1.12
N ARG A 155 59.48 13.37 -0.07
CA ARG A 155 60.71 12.96 -0.77
C ARG A 155 61.61 14.16 -1.12
N GLY A 156 61.02 15.32 -1.37
CA GLY A 156 61.73 16.59 -1.58
C GLY A 156 62.20 17.28 -0.30
N GLY A 157 61.90 16.73 0.87
CA GLY A 157 62.28 17.29 2.18
C GLY A 157 61.49 18.51 2.61
N SER A 158 60.33 18.82 1.96
CA SER A 158 59.54 20.03 2.20
C SER A 158 58.50 19.88 3.30
N ILE A 159 58.13 18.64 3.66
CA ILE A 159 57.15 18.34 4.72
C ILE A 159 57.61 17.14 5.56
N ASN A 160 56.97 16.99 6.76
CA ASN A 160 57.25 15.88 7.66
C ASN A 160 56.44 14.62 7.30
N TYR A 161 56.90 13.45 7.76
CA TYR A 161 56.18 12.19 7.54
C TYR A 161 54.76 12.17 8.15
N ILE A 162 54.55 12.92 9.23
CA ILE A 162 53.24 13.10 9.86
C ILE A 162 52.20 13.66 8.86
N ASP A 163 52.61 14.60 8.02
CA ASP A 163 51.72 15.21 7.00
C ASP A 163 51.32 14.18 5.95
N VAL A 164 52.21 13.24 5.61
CA VAL A 164 51.92 12.12 4.71
C VAL A 164 50.89 11.17 5.35
N LEU A 165 51.02 10.86 6.65
CA LEU A 165 50.08 10.04 7.37
C LEU A 165 48.70 10.71 7.48
N ASP A 166 48.65 12.02 7.71
CA ASP A 166 47.38 12.77 7.71
C ASP A 166 46.71 12.76 6.34
N ALA A 167 47.47 12.92 5.27
CA ALA A 167 46.98 12.80 3.90
C ALA A 167 46.39 11.40 3.61
N GLN A 168 47.09 10.34 4.04
CA GLN A 168 46.60 8.97 3.89
C GLN A 168 45.33 8.71 4.69
N ARG A 169 45.26 9.19 5.93
CA ARG A 169 44.05 9.08 6.77
C ARG A 169 42.83 9.72 6.09
N ARG A 170 42.97 10.94 5.56
CA ARG A 170 41.91 11.63 4.84
C ARG A 170 41.44 10.93 3.56
N TYR A 171 42.28 10.08 2.97
CA TYR A 171 41.94 9.27 1.82
C TYR A 171 41.12 8.04 2.21
N PHE A 172 41.32 7.50 3.44
CA PHE A 172 40.62 6.30 3.92
C PHE A 172 39.33 6.62 4.73
N ASP A 173 39.13 7.85 5.20
CA ASP A 173 37.90 8.35 5.85
C ASP A 173 36.83 8.71 4.79
#